data_726106c2c5276cf26ad7e0ee4c6ced43
#
_entry.id   726106c2c5276cf26ad7e0ee4c6ced43
#
_cell.length_a   1.000
_cell.length_b   1.000
_cell.length_c   1.000
_cell.angle_alpha   90.00
_cell.angle_beta   90.00
_cell.angle_gamma   90.00
#
_symmetry.space_group_name_H-M   'P 1'
#
loop_
_entity.id
_entity.type
_entity.pdbx_description
1 polymer ?
#
loop_
_entity_poly.entity_id
_entity_poly.type
_entity_poly.pdbx_seq_one_letter_code
_entity_poly.pdbx_strand_id
1 'polypeptide(L)'
;MEKQKLRILQVHNAYQIPGGEDVVVANEKYGNEVITYSRNNTEINEMNAVQKLLIPFSAVYSFKTYREVKKIIRENHIDVVHVHNTLMMVSPSVFYAAFDCKVPVVQTLHNFRMLCPAGSYFRGDRICEECSEKGLQCSLKYGCYRNSKAQTFVSAAILKIHRMLGTYRKVNFICLTEFNKEKLSKLNKGAKKIIDMDKVYIKPNFTFQETAPEEPHTELDYFLFVGRVEALKGIDVVVKAFEKLPDQRLIVAGDGPMMDEMKTYIREHHIQNIEFAGYLNKTQVQEKYRGARAVIMASQCYEAFAMTIAEAYSNAVPVIAGNVGNLAKMVEDNKTGIKFVYDSPYLFCERQIDVP
;
A
#
# COMPACT_ATOMS: atom_id res chain seq x y z
N MET A 1 25.15 -10.60 25.56
CA MET A 1 23.76 -10.54 26.06
C MET A 1 22.86 -11.05 24.94
N GLU A 2 22.28 -12.23 25.07
CA GLU A 2 21.21 -12.65 24.14
C GLU A 2 20.08 -11.64 24.22
N LYS A 3 19.70 -11.06 23.07
CA LYS A 3 18.53 -10.20 23.01
C LYS A 3 17.30 -11.06 23.30
N GLN A 4 16.62 -10.79 24.40
CA GLN A 4 15.36 -11.43 24.73
C GLN A 4 14.40 -11.26 23.54
N LYS A 5 13.94 -12.39 22.95
CA LYS A 5 12.96 -12.36 21.87
C LYS A 5 11.63 -11.85 22.41
N LEU A 6 11.10 -10.81 21.78
CA LEU A 6 9.76 -10.31 22.10
C LEU A 6 8.68 -11.22 21.52
N ARG A 7 7.61 -11.44 22.27
CA ARG A 7 6.37 -12.06 21.80
C ARG A 7 5.46 -11.02 21.20
N ILE A 8 5.27 -11.08 19.90
CA ILE A 8 4.53 -10.08 19.14
C ILE A 8 3.19 -10.65 18.71
N LEU A 9 2.10 -9.97 19.06
CA LEU A 9 0.81 -10.23 18.43
C LEU A 9 0.69 -9.38 17.17
N GLN A 10 0.86 -10.00 16.02
CA GLN A 10 0.65 -9.34 14.72
C GLN A 10 -0.84 -9.38 14.36
N VAL A 11 -1.42 -8.20 14.13
CA VAL A 11 -2.85 -8.05 13.81
C VAL A 11 -2.99 -7.48 12.40
N HIS A 12 -3.72 -8.22 11.56
CA HIS A 12 -3.94 -7.83 10.18
C HIS A 12 -5.35 -8.14 9.70
N ASN A 13 -5.93 -7.21 8.95
CA ASN A 13 -7.16 -7.42 8.20
C ASN A 13 -6.81 -7.54 6.73
N ALA A 14 -6.70 -8.77 6.25
CA ALA A 14 -6.32 -9.06 4.87
C ALA A 14 -7.36 -8.53 3.87
N TYR A 15 -6.88 -8.08 2.71
CA TYR A 15 -7.72 -7.67 1.60
C TYR A 15 -8.28 -8.89 0.86
N GLN A 16 -9.36 -8.68 0.09
CA GLN A 16 -9.91 -9.72 -0.79
C GLN A 16 -8.93 -10.13 -1.90
N ILE A 17 -8.14 -9.17 -2.37
CA ILE A 17 -7.06 -9.39 -3.34
C ILE A 17 -5.77 -9.00 -2.62
N PRO A 18 -4.83 -9.95 -2.42
CA PRO A 18 -3.56 -9.67 -1.76
C PRO A 18 -2.77 -8.56 -2.46
N GLY A 19 -2.05 -7.76 -1.68
CA GLY A 19 -1.24 -6.66 -2.16
C GLY A 19 0.09 -6.56 -1.41
N GLY A 20 0.86 -5.50 -1.68
CA GLY A 20 2.17 -5.28 -1.05
C GLY A 20 2.13 -5.24 0.48
N GLU A 21 1.03 -4.81 1.09
CA GLU A 21 0.83 -4.84 2.54
C GLU A 21 0.85 -6.27 3.09
N ASP A 22 0.19 -7.21 2.40
CA ASP A 22 0.15 -8.63 2.83
C ASP A 22 1.55 -9.28 2.74
N VAL A 23 2.35 -8.91 1.74
CA VAL A 23 3.76 -9.34 1.60
C VAL A 23 4.60 -8.84 2.77
N VAL A 24 4.46 -7.57 3.14
CA VAL A 24 5.19 -6.99 4.28
C VAL A 24 4.81 -7.68 5.59
N VAL A 25 3.51 -7.93 5.82
CA VAL A 25 3.01 -8.66 6.99
C VAL A 25 3.63 -10.05 7.08
N ALA A 26 3.80 -10.74 5.96
CA ALA A 26 4.46 -12.05 5.93
C ALA A 26 5.97 -11.93 6.22
N ASN A 27 6.65 -10.94 5.63
CA ASN A 27 8.09 -10.72 5.81
C ASN A 27 8.45 -10.37 7.26
N GLU A 28 7.63 -9.59 7.97
CA GLU A 28 7.90 -9.17 9.35
C GLU A 28 7.85 -10.30 10.40
N LYS A 29 7.33 -11.47 10.04
CA LYS A 29 7.37 -12.66 10.90
C LYS A 29 8.77 -13.24 11.05
N TYR A 30 9.67 -12.93 10.12
CA TYR A 30 11.01 -13.52 10.11
C TYR A 30 11.84 -13.08 11.33
N GLY A 31 12.40 -14.04 12.03
CA GLY A 31 13.30 -13.80 13.18
C GLY A 31 12.64 -13.42 14.50
N ASN A 32 11.32 -13.32 14.58
CA ASN A 32 10.56 -12.99 15.78
C ASN A 32 9.65 -14.16 16.24
N GLU A 33 9.27 -14.16 17.52
CA GLU A 33 8.19 -15.03 18.03
C GLU A 33 6.85 -14.30 17.78
N VAL A 34 6.16 -14.65 16.67
CA VAL A 34 4.98 -13.94 16.21
C VAL A 34 3.75 -14.83 16.29
N ILE A 35 2.76 -14.39 17.05
CA ILE A 35 1.41 -14.92 17.06
C ILE A 35 0.55 -14.02 16.15
N THR A 36 -0.27 -14.61 15.29
CA THR A 36 -1.07 -13.85 14.32
C THR A 36 -2.55 -13.87 14.67
N TYR A 37 -3.17 -12.70 14.70
CA TYR A 37 -4.61 -12.52 14.65
C TYR A 37 -5.00 -11.90 13.30
N SER A 38 -5.59 -12.69 12.43
CA SER A 38 -5.96 -12.24 11.08
C SER A 38 -7.45 -12.47 10.80
N ARG A 39 -8.06 -11.49 10.13
CA ARG A 39 -9.40 -11.60 9.54
C ARG A 39 -9.29 -11.28 8.05
N ASN A 40 -10.23 -11.76 7.26
CA ASN A 40 -10.26 -11.48 5.82
C ASN A 40 -11.59 -10.82 5.44
N ASN A 41 -11.52 -9.81 4.58
CA ASN A 41 -12.72 -9.15 4.07
C ASN A 41 -13.59 -10.04 3.16
N THR A 42 -13.11 -11.21 2.73
CA THR A 42 -13.93 -12.24 2.05
C THR A 42 -15.01 -12.80 2.96
N GLU A 43 -14.80 -12.80 4.29
CA GLU A 43 -15.79 -13.22 5.26
C GLU A 43 -17.14 -12.48 5.10
N ILE A 44 -17.11 -11.25 4.59
CA ILE A 44 -18.32 -10.44 4.33
C ILE A 44 -19.22 -11.11 3.29
N ASN A 45 -18.66 -11.87 2.35
CA ASN A 45 -19.43 -12.51 1.30
C ASN A 45 -20.33 -13.62 1.87
N GLU A 46 -19.86 -14.30 2.90
CA GLU A 46 -20.55 -15.42 3.59
C GLU A 46 -21.60 -14.97 4.61
N MET A 47 -21.62 -13.67 4.95
CA MET A 47 -22.53 -13.11 5.94
C MET A 47 -23.97 -13.02 5.42
N ASN A 48 -24.94 -13.31 6.30
CA ASN A 48 -26.34 -13.05 6.05
C ASN A 48 -26.68 -11.53 6.08
N ALA A 49 -27.89 -11.17 5.66
CA ALA A 49 -28.32 -9.77 5.55
C ALA A 49 -28.23 -9.00 6.87
N VAL A 50 -28.58 -9.62 7.99
CA VAL A 50 -28.53 -8.99 9.32
C VAL A 50 -27.09 -8.74 9.74
N GLN A 51 -26.19 -9.70 9.53
CA GLN A 51 -24.77 -9.54 9.80
C GLN A 51 -24.15 -8.41 8.95
N LYS A 52 -24.49 -8.34 7.64
CA LYS A 52 -24.05 -7.26 6.76
C LYS A 52 -24.54 -5.89 7.22
N LEU A 53 -25.76 -5.78 7.73
CA LEU A 53 -26.32 -4.55 8.29
C LEU A 53 -25.55 -4.08 9.54
N LEU A 54 -24.98 -5.00 10.32
CA LEU A 54 -24.24 -4.70 11.54
C LEU A 54 -22.74 -4.36 11.27
N ILE A 55 -22.22 -4.57 10.06
CA ILE A 55 -20.83 -4.28 9.70
C ILE A 55 -20.43 -2.83 10.06
N PRO A 56 -21.21 -1.78 9.73
CA PRO A 56 -20.83 -0.41 10.05
C PRO A 56 -20.51 -0.20 11.54
N PHE A 57 -21.27 -0.83 12.42
CA PHE A 57 -21.08 -0.73 13.88
C PHE A 57 -19.87 -1.55 14.33
N SER A 58 -19.75 -2.79 13.86
CA SER A 58 -18.62 -3.66 14.20
C SER A 58 -17.30 -3.16 13.61
N ALA A 59 -17.32 -2.44 12.50
CA ALA A 59 -16.13 -1.81 11.92
C ALA A 59 -15.62 -0.63 12.77
N VAL A 60 -16.51 0.08 13.47
CA VAL A 60 -16.12 1.09 14.48
C VAL A 60 -15.59 0.42 15.72
N TYR A 61 -16.33 -0.56 16.28
CA TYR A 61 -15.92 -1.29 17.46
C TYR A 61 -16.49 -2.72 17.47
N SER A 62 -15.60 -3.71 17.36
CA SER A 62 -15.94 -5.14 17.39
C SER A 62 -15.71 -5.72 18.78
N PHE A 63 -16.79 -6.03 19.51
CA PHE A 63 -16.69 -6.73 20.79
C PHE A 63 -16.06 -8.12 20.66
N LYS A 64 -16.28 -8.78 19.52
CA LYS A 64 -15.65 -10.07 19.20
C LYS A 64 -14.13 -9.92 19.14
N THR A 65 -13.62 -9.03 18.29
CA THR A 65 -12.19 -8.75 18.17
C THR A 65 -11.58 -8.34 19.52
N TYR A 66 -12.23 -7.44 20.25
CA TYR A 66 -11.77 -7.03 21.58
C TYR A 66 -11.56 -8.21 22.52
N ARG A 67 -12.53 -9.13 22.61
CA ARG A 67 -12.47 -10.30 23.51
C ARG A 67 -11.41 -11.30 23.05
N GLU A 68 -11.37 -11.61 21.77
CA GLU A 68 -10.41 -12.57 21.19
C GLU A 68 -8.98 -12.06 21.35
N VAL A 69 -8.70 -10.83 20.98
CA VAL A 69 -7.37 -10.21 21.11
C VAL A 69 -6.94 -10.11 22.57
N LYS A 70 -7.85 -9.69 23.46
CA LYS A 70 -7.56 -9.63 24.91
C LYS A 70 -7.23 -10.99 25.49
N LYS A 71 -7.91 -12.05 25.04
CA LYS A 71 -7.63 -13.45 25.42
C LYS A 71 -6.24 -13.86 24.96
N ILE A 72 -5.93 -13.67 23.67
CA ILE A 72 -4.63 -14.00 23.09
C ILE A 72 -3.49 -13.29 23.82
N ILE A 73 -3.63 -11.99 24.12
CA ILE A 73 -2.61 -11.21 24.83
C ILE A 73 -2.29 -11.85 26.19
N ARG A 74 -3.31 -12.26 26.94
CA ARG A 74 -3.14 -12.83 28.29
C ARG A 74 -2.58 -14.24 28.28
N GLU A 75 -3.11 -15.10 27.40
CA GLU A 75 -2.72 -16.51 27.36
C GLU A 75 -1.31 -16.71 26.83
N ASN A 76 -0.84 -15.80 25.95
CA ASN A 76 0.47 -15.93 25.30
C ASN A 76 1.50 -14.94 25.85
N HIS A 77 1.18 -14.18 26.91
CA HIS A 77 2.10 -13.22 27.51
C HIS A 77 2.72 -12.28 26.46
N ILE A 78 1.87 -11.64 25.65
CA ILE A 78 2.29 -10.76 24.55
C ILE A 78 2.97 -9.50 25.09
N ASP A 79 4.16 -9.17 24.54
CA ASP A 79 4.92 -7.98 24.90
C ASP A 79 4.52 -6.76 24.08
N VAL A 80 4.13 -6.95 22.80
CA VAL A 80 3.74 -5.88 21.86
C VAL A 80 2.62 -6.33 20.95
N VAL A 81 1.63 -5.48 20.72
CA VAL A 81 0.61 -5.66 19.69
C VAL A 81 0.99 -4.83 18.47
N HIS A 82 1.34 -5.48 17.36
CA HIS A 82 1.69 -4.85 16.10
C HIS A 82 0.54 -4.93 15.11
N VAL A 83 -0.03 -3.78 14.77
CA VAL A 83 -1.23 -3.67 13.92
C VAL A 83 -0.84 -3.12 12.55
N HIS A 84 -1.30 -3.79 11.48
CA HIS A 84 -1.12 -3.34 10.10
C HIS A 84 -2.42 -2.73 9.57
N ASN A 85 -3.50 -3.49 9.55
CA ASN A 85 -4.79 -3.04 9.04
C ASN A 85 -5.93 -3.46 9.97
N THR A 86 -6.86 -2.55 10.22
CA THR A 86 -8.06 -2.83 11.04
C THR A 86 -9.37 -2.78 10.26
N LEU A 87 -9.35 -2.38 9.00
CA LEU A 87 -10.56 -2.14 8.19
C LEU A 87 -10.89 -3.38 7.35
N MET A 88 -12.05 -3.94 7.44
CA MET A 88 -13.32 -3.65 8.12
C MET A 88 -13.57 -4.60 9.30
N MET A 89 -13.02 -5.85 9.24
CA MET A 89 -13.41 -6.97 10.08
C MET A 89 -12.73 -6.97 11.46
N VAL A 90 -11.51 -6.42 11.54
CA VAL A 90 -10.76 -6.35 12.81
C VAL A 90 -11.26 -5.23 13.70
N SER A 91 -11.46 -4.04 13.16
CA SER A 91 -11.81 -2.78 13.85
C SER A 91 -10.73 -2.24 14.80
N PRO A 92 -10.76 -0.94 15.14
CA PRO A 92 -9.87 -0.34 16.14
C PRO A 92 -10.05 -0.86 17.58
N SER A 93 -11.01 -1.76 17.84
CA SER A 93 -11.19 -2.39 19.15
C SER A 93 -9.96 -3.16 19.63
N VAL A 94 -9.08 -3.57 18.70
CA VAL A 94 -7.78 -4.17 19.01
C VAL A 94 -6.90 -3.26 19.88
N PHE A 95 -6.93 -1.95 19.66
CA PHE A 95 -6.15 -1.00 20.46
C PHE A 95 -6.62 -1.00 21.93
N TYR A 96 -7.94 -1.02 22.14
CA TYR A 96 -8.53 -1.04 23.49
C TYR A 96 -8.22 -2.34 24.22
N ALA A 97 -8.23 -3.48 23.53
CA ALA A 97 -7.83 -4.76 24.10
C ALA A 97 -6.39 -4.72 24.62
N ALA A 98 -5.46 -4.14 23.85
CA ALA A 98 -4.09 -3.97 24.26
C ALA A 98 -3.95 -2.94 25.40
N PHE A 99 -4.63 -1.79 25.33
CA PHE A 99 -4.60 -0.77 26.39
C PHE A 99 -5.07 -1.33 27.75
N ASP A 100 -6.14 -2.12 27.75
CA ASP A 100 -6.67 -2.75 28.97
C ASP A 100 -5.73 -3.84 29.54
N CYS A 101 -4.93 -4.45 28.68
CA CYS A 101 -3.87 -5.38 29.08
C CYS A 101 -2.55 -4.67 29.44
N LYS A 102 -2.47 -3.34 29.31
CA LYS A 102 -1.25 -2.53 29.50
C LYS A 102 -0.11 -2.95 28.57
N VAL A 103 -0.44 -3.48 27.39
CA VAL A 103 0.53 -3.88 26.37
C VAL A 103 0.68 -2.75 25.35
N PRO A 104 1.90 -2.34 24.99
CA PRO A 104 2.13 -1.29 24.00
C PRO A 104 1.60 -1.71 22.63
N VAL A 105 1.08 -0.70 21.90
CA VAL A 105 0.57 -0.88 20.53
C VAL A 105 1.45 -0.14 19.57
N VAL A 106 1.83 -0.83 18.50
CA VAL A 106 2.50 -0.26 17.33
C VAL A 106 1.58 -0.47 16.12
N GLN A 107 1.41 0.57 15.30
CA GLN A 107 0.70 0.45 14.02
C GLN A 107 1.57 0.92 12.87
N THR A 108 1.82 0.03 11.89
CA THR A 108 2.43 0.40 10.63
C THR A 108 1.39 0.96 9.67
N LEU A 109 1.67 2.12 9.09
CA LEU A 109 0.78 2.81 8.17
C LEU A 109 1.15 2.50 6.71
N HIS A 110 0.48 1.52 6.11
CA HIS A 110 0.71 1.08 4.72
C HIS A 110 -0.02 1.92 3.67
N ASN A 111 -0.85 2.86 4.10
CA ASN A 111 -1.60 3.76 3.24
C ASN A 111 -1.94 5.05 3.99
N PHE A 112 -2.56 6.00 3.31
CA PHE A 112 -2.91 7.30 3.89
C PHE A 112 -4.31 7.34 4.54
N ARG A 113 -4.85 6.21 4.96
CA ARG A 113 -6.22 6.13 5.51
C ARG A 113 -6.41 6.99 6.75
N MET A 114 -5.38 7.19 7.54
CA MET A 114 -5.43 8.09 8.69
C MET A 114 -5.85 9.53 8.32
N LEU A 115 -5.67 9.95 7.07
CA LEU A 115 -5.95 11.29 6.55
C LEU A 115 -7.06 11.30 5.49
N CYS A 116 -7.08 10.29 4.63
CA CYS A 116 -8.01 10.14 3.52
C CYS A 116 -8.82 8.85 3.69
N PRO A 117 -10.16 8.87 3.86
CA PRO A 117 -10.98 7.66 4.02
C PRO A 117 -10.80 6.61 2.91
N ALA A 118 -10.47 7.03 1.68
CA ALA A 118 -10.11 6.12 0.58
C ALA A 118 -8.71 5.51 0.74
N GLY A 119 -7.80 6.18 1.44
CA GLY A 119 -6.44 5.72 1.71
C GLY A 119 -5.42 6.05 0.63
N SER A 120 -5.83 6.53 -0.53
CA SER A 120 -4.97 6.70 -1.72
C SER A 120 -4.59 8.15 -2.03
N TYR A 121 -5.26 9.13 -1.45
CA TYR A 121 -5.16 10.54 -1.88
C TYR A 121 -5.44 10.74 -3.38
N PHE A 122 -6.24 9.85 -3.97
CA PHE A 122 -6.59 9.90 -5.39
C PHE A 122 -8.10 10.02 -5.56
N ARG A 123 -8.53 10.86 -6.51
CA ARG A 123 -9.93 11.06 -6.85
C ARG A 123 -10.10 11.45 -8.31
N GLY A 124 -10.88 10.66 -9.03
CA GLY A 124 -11.05 10.83 -10.47
C GLY A 124 -9.74 10.50 -11.19
N ASP A 125 -9.04 11.50 -11.65
CA ASP A 125 -7.81 11.43 -12.44
C ASP A 125 -6.61 12.14 -11.77
N ARG A 126 -6.76 12.57 -10.50
CA ARG A 126 -5.76 13.44 -9.86
C ARG A 126 -5.55 13.17 -8.38
N ILE A 127 -4.42 13.63 -7.88
CA ILE A 127 -4.11 13.69 -6.45
C ILE A 127 -5.08 14.66 -5.75
N CYS A 128 -5.62 14.22 -4.62
CA CYS A 128 -6.60 14.97 -3.85
C CYS A 128 -6.25 14.96 -2.36
N GLU A 129 -5.96 16.12 -1.77
CA GLU A 129 -5.66 16.29 -0.35
C GLU A 129 -6.82 16.96 0.43
N GLU A 130 -7.99 17.16 -0.16
CA GLU A 130 -9.08 17.93 0.44
C GLU A 130 -9.49 17.45 1.84
N CYS A 131 -9.44 16.12 2.10
CA CYS A 131 -9.79 15.59 3.42
C CYS A 131 -8.79 15.98 4.51
N SER A 132 -7.52 16.15 4.17
CA SER A 132 -6.48 16.64 5.07
C SER A 132 -6.57 18.13 5.33
N GLU A 133 -7.07 18.88 4.37
CA GLU A 133 -7.17 20.34 4.43
C GLU A 133 -8.49 20.83 5.00
N LYS A 134 -9.60 20.29 4.51
CA LYS A 134 -10.97 20.78 4.77
C LYS A 134 -11.77 19.84 5.66
N GLY A 135 -11.27 18.59 5.90
CA GLY A 135 -11.92 17.61 6.76
C GLY A 135 -12.58 16.45 6.00
N LEU A 136 -12.94 15.42 6.78
CA LEU A 136 -13.43 14.14 6.25
C LEU A 136 -14.74 14.21 5.46
N GLN A 137 -15.55 15.27 5.65
CA GLN A 137 -16.79 15.50 4.89
C GLN A 137 -16.56 15.59 3.38
N CYS A 138 -15.38 16.00 2.94
CA CYS A 138 -15.05 16.06 1.52
C CYS A 138 -15.16 14.66 0.87
N SER A 139 -14.71 13.61 1.56
CA SER A 139 -14.82 12.25 1.04
C SER A 139 -16.27 11.77 0.86
N LEU A 140 -17.18 12.22 1.75
CA LEU A 140 -18.61 11.86 1.69
C LEU A 140 -19.30 12.47 0.46
N LYS A 141 -18.95 13.73 0.15
CA LYS A 141 -19.47 14.41 -1.03
C LYS A 141 -19.26 13.59 -2.30
N TYR A 142 -18.09 12.96 -2.43
CA TYR A 142 -17.67 12.25 -3.64
C TYR A 142 -17.78 10.74 -3.55
N GLY A 143 -18.09 10.15 -2.38
CA GLY A 143 -18.17 8.70 -2.22
C GLY A 143 -16.81 8.01 -2.46
N CYS A 144 -15.70 8.62 -2.00
CA CYS A 144 -14.35 8.25 -2.42
C CYS A 144 -13.93 6.80 -2.11
N TYR A 145 -14.48 6.17 -1.06
CA TYR A 145 -14.14 4.79 -0.75
C TYR A 145 -15.00 3.82 -1.54
N ARG A 146 -14.40 3.08 -2.47
CA ARG A 146 -15.05 2.11 -3.37
C ARG A 146 -16.24 2.69 -4.14
N ASN A 147 -16.18 3.96 -4.52
CA ASN A 147 -17.26 4.68 -5.21
C ASN A 147 -18.63 4.58 -4.51
N SER A 148 -18.63 4.44 -3.18
CA SER A 148 -19.85 4.25 -2.37
C SER A 148 -19.93 5.26 -1.24
N LYS A 149 -20.97 6.09 -1.23
CA LYS A 149 -21.22 7.05 -0.14
C LYS A 149 -21.39 6.35 1.22
N ALA A 150 -22.09 5.20 1.25
CA ALA A 150 -22.31 4.43 2.47
C ALA A 150 -20.98 3.86 3.02
N GLN A 151 -20.17 3.23 2.19
CA GLN A 151 -18.87 2.70 2.63
C GLN A 151 -17.89 3.82 3.01
N THR A 152 -17.92 4.94 2.29
CA THR A 152 -17.14 6.14 2.63
C THR A 152 -17.55 6.70 3.99
N PHE A 153 -18.87 6.74 4.27
CA PHE A 153 -19.38 7.17 5.58
C PHE A 153 -18.83 6.29 6.71
N VAL A 154 -18.87 4.98 6.56
CA VAL A 154 -18.31 4.04 7.58
C VAL A 154 -16.81 4.31 7.78
N SER A 155 -16.02 4.40 6.71
CA SER A 155 -14.58 4.67 6.80
C SER A 155 -14.29 6.03 7.48
N ALA A 156 -15.03 7.08 7.12
CA ALA A 156 -14.88 8.40 7.72
C ALA A 156 -15.35 8.43 9.19
N ALA A 157 -16.42 7.70 9.54
CA ALA A 157 -16.95 7.60 10.90
C ALA A 157 -15.94 6.93 11.83
N ILE A 158 -15.31 5.83 11.41
CA ILE A 158 -14.25 5.16 12.17
C ILE A 158 -13.16 6.18 12.53
N LEU A 159 -12.63 6.89 11.54
CA LEU A 159 -11.60 7.89 11.76
C LEU A 159 -12.05 9.01 12.70
N LYS A 160 -13.25 9.57 12.47
CA LYS A 160 -13.78 10.68 13.28
C LYS A 160 -13.98 10.30 14.73
N ILE A 161 -14.59 9.14 14.99
CA ILE A 161 -14.89 8.65 16.34
C ILE A 161 -13.59 8.43 17.11
N HIS A 162 -12.63 7.70 16.55
CA HIS A 162 -11.37 7.38 17.25
C HIS A 162 -10.45 8.59 17.41
N ARG A 163 -10.52 9.57 16.51
CA ARG A 163 -9.88 10.89 16.71
C ARG A 163 -10.51 11.65 17.87
N MET A 164 -11.84 11.63 18.00
CA MET A 164 -12.55 12.30 19.10
C MET A 164 -12.29 11.65 20.45
N LEU A 165 -12.22 10.32 20.49
CA LEU A 165 -11.92 9.54 21.70
C LEU A 165 -10.44 9.60 22.12
N GLY A 166 -9.56 10.19 21.28
CA GLY A 166 -8.13 10.28 21.56
C GLY A 166 -7.40 8.94 21.47
N THR A 167 -7.99 7.94 20.81
CA THR A 167 -7.42 6.59 20.65
C THR A 167 -6.03 6.64 20.08
N TYR A 168 -5.83 7.42 19.02
CA TYR A 168 -4.57 7.50 18.27
C TYR A 168 -3.40 8.18 19.02
N ARG A 169 -3.68 8.91 20.11
CA ARG A 169 -2.63 9.48 20.97
C ARG A 169 -1.86 8.42 21.77
N LYS A 170 -2.48 7.27 21.98
CA LYS A 170 -1.90 6.17 22.77
C LYS A 170 -1.15 5.15 21.92
N VAL A 171 -1.25 5.25 20.60
CA VAL A 171 -0.65 4.32 19.64
C VAL A 171 0.71 4.84 19.18
N ASN A 172 1.70 3.95 19.10
CA ASN A 172 2.96 4.22 18.42
C ASN A 172 2.76 3.94 16.94
N PHE A 173 3.20 4.85 16.07
CA PHE A 173 3.05 4.70 14.63
C PHE A 173 4.39 4.46 13.95
N ILE A 174 4.40 3.57 12.98
CA ILE A 174 5.47 3.42 12.01
C ILE A 174 5.00 4.01 10.69
N CYS A 175 5.67 5.06 10.25
CA CYS A 175 5.59 5.58 8.89
C CYS A 175 6.71 4.94 8.05
N LEU A 176 6.43 4.63 6.80
CA LEU A 176 7.38 3.94 5.94
C LEU A 176 8.44 4.89 5.35
N THR A 177 8.14 6.20 5.35
CA THR A 177 9.02 7.25 4.81
C THR A 177 8.82 8.57 5.57
N GLU A 178 9.76 9.50 5.39
CA GLU A 178 9.63 10.88 5.87
C GLU A 178 8.40 11.59 5.27
N PHE A 179 8.10 11.35 4.00
CA PHE A 179 6.91 11.91 3.35
C PHE A 179 5.62 11.47 4.05
N ASN A 180 5.52 10.21 4.45
CA ASN A 180 4.36 9.70 5.16
C ASN A 180 4.24 10.35 6.56
N LYS A 181 5.36 10.53 7.27
CA LYS A 181 5.39 11.21 8.56
C LYS A 181 4.99 12.69 8.43
N GLU A 182 5.48 13.38 7.41
CA GLU A 182 5.10 14.75 7.08
C GLU A 182 3.59 14.86 6.79
N LYS A 183 3.05 13.96 5.96
CA LYS A 183 1.59 13.93 5.71
C LYS A 183 0.82 13.65 6.99
N LEU A 184 1.26 12.68 7.81
CA LEU A 184 0.60 12.31 9.06
C LEU A 184 0.55 13.48 10.06
N SER A 185 1.59 14.31 10.12
CA SER A 185 1.64 15.50 11.00
C SER A 185 0.50 16.50 10.73
N LYS A 186 -0.05 16.50 9.51
CA LYS A 186 -1.20 17.34 9.13
C LYS A 186 -2.47 17.03 9.95
N LEU A 187 -2.54 15.90 10.65
CA LEU A 187 -3.64 15.59 11.58
C LEU A 187 -3.66 16.51 12.79
N ASN A 188 -2.53 17.06 13.20
CA ASN A 188 -2.38 17.92 14.38
C ASN A 188 -2.62 19.41 14.07
N LYS A 189 -3.44 19.74 13.08
CA LYS A 189 -3.78 21.14 12.78
C LYS A 189 -4.59 21.77 13.92
N GLY A 190 -4.17 22.97 14.35
CA GLY A 190 -4.80 23.72 15.43
C GLY A 190 -4.44 23.21 16.84
N ALA A 191 -5.26 23.58 17.82
CA ALA A 191 -4.99 23.29 19.24
C ALA A 191 -5.17 21.80 19.62
N LYS A 192 -5.87 21.00 18.81
CA LYS A 192 -6.16 19.59 19.13
C LYS A 192 -5.10 18.66 18.54
N LYS A 193 -4.25 18.10 19.40
CA LYS A 193 -3.34 17.02 19.02
C LYS A 193 -4.11 15.70 18.89
N ILE A 194 -4.21 15.15 17.68
CA ILE A 194 -4.84 13.86 17.39
C ILE A 194 -3.84 12.72 17.55
N ILE A 195 -2.57 12.96 17.23
CA ILE A 195 -1.46 12.03 17.31
C ILE A 195 -0.36 12.65 18.16
N ASP A 196 0.34 11.82 18.90
CA ASP A 196 1.59 12.19 19.56
C ASP A 196 2.75 11.97 18.58
N MET A 197 3.35 13.03 18.07
CA MET A 197 4.40 12.96 17.06
C MET A 197 5.72 12.37 17.63
N ASP A 198 5.92 12.37 18.95
CA ASP A 198 7.06 11.71 19.59
C ASP A 198 6.95 10.18 19.55
N LYS A 199 5.74 9.68 19.25
CA LYS A 199 5.44 8.26 19.02
C LYS A 199 5.35 7.87 17.54
N VAL A 200 5.88 8.70 16.65
CA VAL A 200 5.89 8.42 15.20
C VAL A 200 7.33 8.17 14.75
N TYR A 201 7.58 6.92 14.40
CA TYR A 201 8.87 6.42 13.96
C TYR A 201 8.87 6.20 12.45
N ILE A 202 10.05 6.21 11.83
CA ILE A 202 10.25 5.86 10.43
C ILE A 202 10.95 4.52 10.36
N LYS A 203 10.31 3.57 9.68
CA LYS A 203 10.88 2.26 9.37
C LYS A 203 10.42 1.86 7.98
N PRO A 204 11.29 1.93 6.96
CA PRO A 204 10.97 1.47 5.62
C PRO A 204 10.58 0.00 5.59
N ASN A 205 9.76 -0.38 4.62
CA ASN A 205 9.58 -1.78 4.28
C ASN A 205 10.88 -2.35 3.71
N PHE A 206 10.97 -3.66 3.71
CA PHE A 206 12.13 -4.38 3.17
C PHE A 206 11.67 -5.57 2.32
N THR A 207 12.55 -6.01 1.46
CA THR A 207 12.44 -7.28 0.75
C THR A 207 13.65 -8.14 1.07
N PHE A 208 13.48 -9.46 0.98
CA PHE A 208 14.61 -10.36 1.09
C PHE A 208 15.27 -10.47 -0.30
N GLN A 209 16.57 -10.31 -0.32
CA GLN A 209 17.35 -10.64 -1.50
C GLN A 209 17.41 -12.18 -1.57
N GLU A 210 16.73 -12.74 -2.54
CA GLU A 210 17.02 -14.12 -2.95
C GLU A 210 18.36 -14.07 -3.65
N THR A 211 19.26 -14.99 -3.36
CA THR A 211 20.66 -15.05 -3.82
C THR A 211 20.89 -14.30 -5.13
N ALA A 212 21.84 -13.34 -5.10
CA ALA A 212 22.21 -12.63 -6.32
C ALA A 212 22.49 -13.64 -7.43
N PRO A 213 22.02 -13.40 -8.66
CA PRO A 213 22.36 -14.28 -9.77
C PRO A 213 23.87 -14.37 -9.88
N GLU A 214 24.39 -15.58 -10.03
CA GLU A 214 25.85 -15.83 -10.16
C GLU A 214 26.43 -15.22 -11.44
N GLU A 215 25.56 -14.90 -12.43
CA GLU A 215 25.96 -14.27 -13.69
C GLU A 215 25.12 -13.04 -14.00
N PRO A 216 25.73 -11.96 -14.53
CA PRO A 216 24.98 -10.79 -15.02
C PRO A 216 24.11 -11.21 -16.22
N HIS A 217 22.91 -10.63 -16.29
CA HIS A 217 21.98 -10.90 -17.39
C HIS A 217 22.56 -10.45 -18.72
N THR A 218 22.59 -11.34 -19.69
CA THR A 218 23.19 -11.11 -21.01
C THR A 218 22.26 -10.40 -22.01
N GLU A 219 20.95 -10.37 -21.74
CA GLU A 219 19.96 -9.72 -22.62
C GLU A 219 18.90 -8.99 -21.80
N LEU A 220 19.07 -7.70 -21.63
CA LEU A 220 18.06 -6.80 -21.06
C LEU A 220 17.15 -6.34 -22.20
N ASP A 221 16.06 -7.06 -22.43
CA ASP A 221 15.28 -7.01 -23.66
C ASP A 221 13.96 -6.21 -23.53
N TYR A 222 13.51 -5.94 -22.32
CA TYR A 222 12.21 -5.32 -22.12
C TYR A 222 12.15 -4.38 -20.91
N PHE A 223 11.18 -3.48 -20.95
CA PHE A 223 10.72 -2.75 -19.78
C PHE A 223 9.67 -3.53 -19.04
N LEU A 224 9.64 -3.44 -17.71
CA LEU A 224 8.76 -4.22 -16.87
C LEU A 224 7.82 -3.31 -16.04
N PHE A 225 6.53 -3.55 -16.14
CA PHE A 225 5.53 -3.03 -15.21
C PHE A 225 5.09 -4.15 -14.29
N VAL A 226 5.19 -3.94 -12.95
CA VAL A 226 4.71 -4.91 -11.95
C VAL A 226 3.69 -4.24 -11.06
N GLY A 227 2.46 -4.75 -11.05
CA GLY A 227 1.42 -4.22 -10.20
C GLY A 227 -0.01 -4.45 -10.71
N ARG A 228 -0.99 -3.92 -9.97
CA ARG A 228 -2.38 -4.01 -10.38
C ARG A 228 -2.63 -3.21 -11.64
N VAL A 229 -3.30 -3.81 -12.59
CA VAL A 229 -3.70 -3.16 -13.86
C VAL A 229 -4.91 -2.26 -13.60
N GLU A 230 -4.63 -1.05 -13.09
CA GLU A 230 -5.63 -0.06 -12.67
C GLU A 230 -5.13 1.38 -12.86
N ALA A 231 -6.05 2.35 -12.97
CA ALA A 231 -5.74 3.77 -13.18
C ALA A 231 -4.81 4.36 -12.10
N LEU A 232 -4.97 3.92 -10.84
CA LEU A 232 -4.09 4.36 -9.73
C LEU A 232 -2.61 4.04 -9.98
N LYS A 233 -2.33 2.97 -10.72
CA LYS A 233 -0.97 2.55 -11.08
C LYS A 233 -0.48 3.14 -12.41
N GLY A 234 -1.34 3.86 -13.12
CA GLY A 234 -1.01 4.56 -14.37
C GLY A 234 -0.74 3.64 -15.55
N ILE A 235 -1.42 2.48 -15.59
CA ILE A 235 -1.22 1.54 -16.71
C ILE A 235 -1.59 2.15 -18.06
N ASP A 236 -2.61 2.98 -18.11
CA ASP A 236 -3.02 3.70 -19.31
C ASP A 236 -1.97 4.70 -19.80
N VAL A 237 -1.27 5.37 -18.87
CA VAL A 237 -0.13 6.25 -19.19
C VAL A 237 1.00 5.44 -19.80
N VAL A 238 1.32 4.28 -19.22
CA VAL A 238 2.39 3.40 -19.71
C VAL A 238 2.07 2.84 -21.09
N VAL A 239 0.85 2.31 -21.30
CA VAL A 239 0.41 1.76 -22.60
C VAL A 239 0.49 2.82 -23.70
N LYS A 240 -0.04 4.03 -23.45
CA LYS A 240 0.03 5.15 -24.41
C LYS A 240 1.45 5.64 -24.68
N ALA A 241 2.36 5.49 -23.73
CA ALA A 241 3.76 5.80 -23.95
C ALA A 241 4.43 4.77 -24.88
N PHE A 242 4.19 3.47 -24.64
CA PHE A 242 4.77 2.39 -25.46
C PHE A 242 4.15 2.28 -26.86
N GLU A 243 2.93 2.77 -27.08
CA GLU A 243 2.37 2.98 -28.42
C GLU A 243 3.29 3.86 -29.30
N LYS A 244 4.01 4.82 -28.70
CA LYS A 244 4.92 5.74 -29.39
C LYS A 244 6.37 5.23 -29.46
N LEU A 245 6.62 4.05 -28.92
CA LEU A 245 7.92 3.43 -28.81
C LEU A 245 7.89 2.01 -29.38
N PRO A 246 7.54 1.83 -30.66
CA PRO A 246 7.30 0.52 -31.25
C PRO A 246 8.52 -0.43 -31.17
N ASP A 247 9.72 0.13 -31.10
CA ASP A 247 10.98 -0.62 -30.99
C ASP A 247 11.32 -1.04 -29.54
N GLN A 248 10.55 -0.61 -28.56
CA GLN A 248 10.77 -0.94 -27.16
C GLN A 248 9.71 -1.91 -26.67
N ARG A 249 10.12 -3.04 -26.10
CA ARG A 249 9.20 -4.07 -25.57
C ARG A 249 8.80 -3.77 -24.13
N LEU A 250 7.51 -3.93 -23.81
CA LEU A 250 6.95 -3.83 -22.48
C LEU A 250 6.32 -5.16 -22.06
N ILE A 251 6.65 -5.63 -20.87
CA ILE A 251 5.93 -6.71 -20.19
C ILE A 251 5.15 -6.14 -19.00
N VAL A 252 3.85 -6.41 -18.95
CA VAL A 252 2.94 -6.04 -17.86
C VAL A 252 2.64 -7.28 -17.03
N ALA A 253 3.25 -7.36 -15.85
CA ALA A 253 3.06 -8.42 -14.86
C ALA A 253 2.04 -7.96 -13.80
N GLY A 254 0.86 -8.51 -13.84
CA GLY A 254 -0.24 -8.20 -12.93
C GLY A 254 -1.60 -8.40 -13.56
N ASP A 255 -2.63 -8.18 -12.74
CA ASP A 255 -4.03 -8.25 -13.14
C ASP A 255 -4.80 -7.09 -12.51
N GLY A 256 -5.99 -6.79 -13.00
CA GLY A 256 -6.81 -5.72 -12.45
C GLY A 256 -7.96 -5.27 -13.34
N PRO A 257 -8.76 -4.31 -12.85
CA PRO A 257 -10.01 -3.91 -13.50
C PRO A 257 -9.85 -3.32 -14.90
N MET A 258 -8.66 -2.82 -15.27
CA MET A 258 -8.40 -2.25 -16.60
C MET A 258 -7.77 -3.27 -17.58
N MET A 259 -7.62 -4.54 -17.21
CA MET A 259 -6.96 -5.54 -18.05
C MET A 259 -7.65 -5.67 -19.42
N ASP A 260 -8.95 -5.85 -19.45
CA ASP A 260 -9.70 -6.05 -20.69
C ASP A 260 -9.74 -4.76 -21.54
N GLU A 261 -9.86 -3.61 -20.88
CA GLU A 261 -9.80 -2.31 -21.53
C GLU A 261 -8.45 -2.10 -22.24
N MET A 262 -7.35 -2.34 -21.54
CA MET A 262 -6.00 -2.17 -22.09
C MET A 262 -5.70 -3.19 -23.21
N LYS A 263 -6.13 -4.44 -23.06
CA LYS A 263 -6.02 -5.44 -24.13
C LYS A 263 -6.85 -5.06 -25.38
N THR A 264 -8.00 -4.45 -25.20
CA THR A 264 -8.81 -3.94 -26.30
C THR A 264 -8.12 -2.78 -26.98
N TYR A 265 -7.61 -1.82 -26.20
CA TYR A 265 -6.86 -0.66 -26.69
C TYR A 265 -5.67 -1.07 -27.56
N ILE A 266 -4.80 -1.98 -27.08
CA ILE A 266 -3.61 -2.39 -27.87
C ILE A 266 -4.00 -3.11 -29.18
N ARG A 267 -5.11 -3.86 -29.18
CA ARG A 267 -5.62 -4.52 -30.39
C ARG A 267 -6.15 -3.51 -31.41
N GLU A 268 -6.95 -2.53 -30.98
CA GLU A 268 -7.55 -1.51 -31.83
C GLU A 268 -6.50 -0.56 -32.42
N HIS A 269 -5.44 -0.29 -31.67
CA HIS A 269 -4.31 0.56 -32.10
C HIS A 269 -3.17 -0.23 -32.77
N HIS A 270 -3.35 -1.55 -32.99
CA HIS A 270 -2.34 -2.43 -33.61
C HIS A 270 -0.96 -2.41 -32.92
N ILE A 271 -0.94 -2.24 -31.59
CA ILE A 271 0.27 -2.20 -30.78
C ILE A 271 0.78 -3.63 -30.57
N GLN A 272 2.03 -3.93 -30.98
CA GLN A 272 2.59 -5.29 -30.96
C GLN A 272 3.71 -5.47 -29.95
N ASN A 273 4.20 -4.40 -29.35
CA ASN A 273 5.36 -4.38 -28.44
C ASN A 273 4.98 -4.46 -26.97
N ILE A 274 3.70 -4.68 -26.64
CA ILE A 274 3.19 -4.80 -25.26
C ILE A 274 2.63 -6.19 -25.00
N GLU A 275 3.19 -6.87 -24.00
CA GLU A 275 2.76 -8.19 -23.54
C GLU A 275 2.10 -8.08 -22.14
N PHE A 276 0.86 -8.58 -22.01
CA PHE A 276 0.21 -8.74 -20.70
C PHE A 276 0.41 -10.17 -20.21
N ALA A 277 1.36 -10.36 -19.26
CA ALA A 277 1.71 -11.65 -18.69
C ALA A 277 0.67 -12.15 -17.66
N GLY A 278 -0.28 -11.29 -17.24
CA GLY A 278 -1.25 -11.62 -16.21
C GLY A 278 -0.64 -11.69 -14.82
N TYR A 279 -1.34 -12.33 -13.89
CA TYR A 279 -0.83 -12.54 -12.52
C TYR A 279 0.34 -13.53 -12.55
N LEU A 280 1.46 -13.11 -11.98
CA LEU A 280 2.64 -13.93 -11.80
C LEU A 280 2.87 -14.20 -10.30
N ASN A 281 3.31 -15.40 -9.95
CA ASN A 281 3.75 -15.72 -8.60
C ASN A 281 5.13 -15.10 -8.31
N LYS A 282 5.57 -15.16 -7.04
CA LYS A 282 6.81 -14.52 -6.59
C LYS A 282 8.03 -14.93 -7.42
N THR A 283 8.22 -16.22 -7.69
CA THR A 283 9.36 -16.72 -8.47
C THR A 283 9.32 -16.20 -9.91
N GLN A 284 8.17 -16.25 -10.57
CA GLN A 284 7.98 -15.74 -11.93
C GLN A 284 8.23 -14.23 -12.02
N VAL A 285 7.79 -13.46 -11.01
CA VAL A 285 8.06 -12.01 -10.94
C VAL A 285 9.56 -11.76 -10.79
N GLN A 286 10.27 -12.54 -9.96
CA GLN A 286 11.72 -12.41 -9.81
C GLN A 286 12.47 -12.69 -11.12
N GLU A 287 12.05 -13.70 -11.89
CA GLU A 287 12.61 -13.98 -13.22
C GLU A 287 12.39 -12.79 -14.17
N LYS A 288 11.20 -12.15 -14.10
CA LYS A 288 10.94 -10.95 -14.91
C LYS A 288 11.76 -9.73 -14.49
N TYR A 289 12.01 -9.54 -13.19
CA TYR A 289 12.95 -8.49 -12.77
C TYR A 289 14.35 -8.71 -13.37
N ARG A 290 14.82 -9.93 -13.32
CA ARG A 290 16.20 -10.26 -13.80
C ARG A 290 16.42 -9.96 -15.27
N GLY A 291 15.44 -10.14 -16.15
CA GLY A 291 15.53 -9.84 -17.58
C GLY A 291 15.12 -8.41 -17.97
N ALA A 292 14.73 -7.59 -16.99
CA ALA A 292 14.22 -6.26 -17.28
C ALA A 292 15.35 -5.21 -17.43
N ARG A 293 15.27 -4.40 -18.47
CA ARG A 293 16.13 -3.22 -18.68
C ARG A 293 15.85 -2.15 -17.63
N ALA A 294 14.58 -1.92 -17.32
CA ALA A 294 14.14 -1.05 -16.25
C ALA A 294 12.71 -1.41 -15.80
N VAL A 295 12.38 -1.06 -14.56
CA VAL A 295 11.03 -1.18 -14.03
C VAL A 295 10.30 0.15 -14.10
N ILE A 296 9.04 0.13 -14.53
CA ILE A 296 8.23 1.33 -14.69
C ILE A 296 7.25 1.48 -13.52
N MET A 297 7.27 2.64 -12.89
CA MET A 297 6.40 3.04 -11.79
C MET A 297 5.66 4.34 -12.15
N ALA A 298 4.51 4.20 -12.81
CA ALA A 298 3.70 5.33 -13.29
C ALA A 298 2.52 5.70 -12.37
N SER A 299 2.60 5.35 -11.08
CA SER A 299 1.48 5.57 -10.14
C SER A 299 0.98 7.01 -10.16
N GLN A 300 -0.33 7.17 -10.31
CA GLN A 300 -1.04 8.45 -10.37
C GLN A 300 -1.45 8.96 -8.96
N CYS A 301 -1.07 8.23 -7.92
CA CYS A 301 -1.36 8.54 -6.52
C CYS A 301 -0.10 8.54 -5.67
N TYR A 302 -0.23 9.01 -4.43
CA TYR A 302 0.85 8.85 -3.46
C TYR A 302 0.98 7.39 -3.03
N GLU A 303 2.13 6.79 -3.31
CA GLU A 303 2.51 5.52 -2.71
C GLU A 303 2.99 5.72 -1.27
N ALA A 304 2.54 4.88 -0.34
CA ALA A 304 3.08 4.92 1.02
C ALA A 304 4.51 4.36 1.05
N PHE A 305 4.74 3.27 0.30
CA PHE A 305 6.05 2.70 0.00
C PHE A 305 5.92 1.81 -1.23
N ALA A 306 6.70 2.06 -2.24
CA ALA A 306 6.66 1.27 -3.46
C ALA A 306 7.53 0.01 -3.31
N MET A 307 6.92 -1.12 -2.92
CA MET A 307 7.61 -2.42 -2.82
C MET A 307 8.29 -2.79 -4.13
N THR A 308 7.64 -2.52 -5.26
CA THR A 308 8.18 -2.75 -6.61
C THR A 308 9.53 -2.08 -6.83
N ILE A 309 9.78 -0.88 -6.27
CA ILE A 309 11.09 -0.21 -6.32
C ILE A 309 12.12 -0.97 -5.47
N ALA A 310 11.76 -1.38 -4.26
CA ALA A 310 12.65 -2.16 -3.40
C ALA A 310 13.00 -3.51 -4.04
N GLU A 311 12.04 -4.15 -4.68
CA GLU A 311 12.22 -5.41 -5.41
C GLU A 311 13.08 -5.22 -6.66
N ALA A 312 12.89 -4.15 -7.44
CA ALA A 312 13.73 -3.80 -8.58
C ALA A 312 15.19 -3.61 -8.15
N TYR A 313 15.42 -2.80 -7.11
CA TYR A 313 16.77 -2.55 -6.60
C TYR A 313 17.43 -3.80 -6.00
N SER A 314 16.66 -4.71 -5.38
CA SER A 314 17.21 -5.98 -4.91
C SER A 314 17.65 -6.91 -6.04
N ASN A 315 17.19 -6.66 -7.26
CA ASN A 315 17.60 -7.34 -8.49
C ASN A 315 18.56 -6.49 -9.36
N ALA A 316 19.11 -5.39 -8.82
CA ALA A 316 19.97 -4.45 -9.52
C ALA A 316 19.34 -3.84 -10.79
N VAL A 317 18.01 -3.70 -10.83
CA VAL A 317 17.26 -3.14 -11.96
C VAL A 317 16.93 -1.67 -11.69
N PRO A 318 17.27 -0.74 -12.58
CA PRO A 318 16.92 0.68 -12.45
C PRO A 318 15.42 0.90 -12.60
N VAL A 319 14.94 2.05 -12.11
CA VAL A 319 13.52 2.37 -12.10
C VAL A 319 13.21 3.64 -12.85
N ILE A 320 12.22 3.61 -13.73
CA ILE A 320 11.62 4.79 -14.35
C ILE A 320 10.35 5.15 -13.56
N ALA A 321 10.38 6.24 -12.82
CA ALA A 321 9.31 6.58 -11.88
C ALA A 321 8.68 7.94 -12.14
N GLY A 322 7.36 8.03 -11.93
CA GLY A 322 6.67 9.31 -11.88
C GLY A 322 7.23 10.20 -10.76
N ASN A 323 7.50 11.47 -11.06
CA ASN A 323 8.01 12.44 -10.09
C ASN A 323 6.91 12.90 -9.13
N VAL A 324 6.45 11.99 -8.27
CA VAL A 324 5.32 12.21 -7.36
C VAL A 324 5.53 11.56 -5.99
N GLY A 325 5.28 12.32 -4.93
CA GLY A 325 5.27 11.80 -3.55
C GLY A 325 6.53 11.03 -3.16
N ASN A 326 6.36 9.79 -2.71
CA ASN A 326 7.47 8.92 -2.33
C ASN A 326 8.27 8.40 -3.52
N LEU A 327 7.66 8.20 -4.69
CA LEU A 327 8.38 7.75 -5.89
C LEU A 327 9.51 8.71 -6.21
N ALA A 328 9.23 10.02 -6.16
CA ALA A 328 10.22 11.08 -6.38
C ALA A 328 11.40 11.05 -5.39
N LYS A 329 11.19 10.49 -4.18
CA LYS A 329 12.22 10.41 -3.13
C LYS A 329 12.97 9.07 -3.14
N MET A 330 12.33 8.01 -3.62
CA MET A 330 12.93 6.67 -3.66
C MET A 330 13.84 6.47 -4.87
N VAL A 331 13.68 7.27 -5.94
CA VAL A 331 14.51 7.22 -7.14
C VAL A 331 15.44 8.41 -7.15
N GLU A 332 16.77 8.18 -7.20
CA GLU A 332 17.78 9.19 -7.46
C GLU A 332 17.97 9.32 -8.96
N ASP A 333 17.58 10.48 -9.51
CA ASP A 333 17.60 10.74 -10.96
C ASP A 333 19.01 10.57 -11.53
N ASN A 334 19.13 9.85 -12.65
CA ASN A 334 20.39 9.49 -13.31
C ASN A 334 21.39 8.67 -12.47
N LYS A 335 20.95 8.06 -11.36
CA LYS A 335 21.80 7.20 -10.53
C LYS A 335 21.15 5.83 -10.25
N THR A 336 19.93 5.81 -9.73
CA THR A 336 19.19 4.58 -9.50
C THR A 336 17.99 4.43 -10.45
N GLY A 337 17.84 5.38 -11.36
CA GLY A 337 16.77 5.41 -12.34
C GLY A 337 16.52 6.80 -12.89
N ILE A 338 15.38 6.99 -13.51
CA ILE A 338 14.97 8.23 -14.16
C ILE A 338 13.59 8.64 -13.65
N LYS A 339 13.38 9.97 -13.48
CA LYS A 339 12.08 10.52 -13.10
C LYS A 339 11.42 11.24 -14.27
N PHE A 340 10.11 11.02 -14.44
CA PHE A 340 9.28 11.72 -15.43
C PHE A 340 8.10 12.44 -14.78
N VAL A 341 7.47 13.37 -15.52
CA VAL A 341 6.26 14.04 -15.04
C VAL A 341 5.10 13.05 -15.08
N TYR A 342 4.57 12.67 -13.89
CA TYR A 342 3.74 11.50 -13.65
C TYR A 342 2.39 11.47 -14.40
N ASP A 343 1.87 12.63 -14.81
CA ASP A 343 0.58 12.79 -15.51
C ASP A 343 0.74 13.01 -17.02
N SER A 344 1.96 12.86 -17.57
CA SER A 344 2.26 13.09 -18.98
C SER A 344 2.89 11.86 -19.65
N PRO A 345 2.16 11.15 -20.53
CA PRO A 345 2.72 10.05 -21.31
C PRO A 345 3.78 10.52 -22.29
N TYR A 346 3.77 11.79 -22.71
CA TYR A 346 4.73 12.34 -23.67
C TYR A 346 6.13 12.52 -23.06
N LEU A 347 6.20 13.05 -21.84
CA LEU A 347 7.47 13.27 -21.15
C LEU A 347 8.13 11.98 -20.65
N PHE A 348 7.35 10.90 -20.56
CA PHE A 348 7.88 9.56 -20.37
C PHE A 348 8.76 9.15 -21.57
N CYS A 349 8.31 9.40 -22.80
CA CYS A 349 9.03 9.03 -24.03
C CYS A 349 10.33 9.81 -24.23
N GLU A 350 10.39 11.09 -23.83
CA GLU A 350 11.56 11.95 -24.04
C GLU A 350 12.76 11.59 -23.15
N ARG A 351 12.54 11.00 -21.97
CA ARG A 351 13.62 10.66 -21.02
C ARG A 351 14.09 9.21 -21.03
N GLN A 352 13.56 8.38 -21.91
CA GLN A 352 13.76 6.93 -21.86
C GLN A 352 15.09 6.42 -22.37
N ILE A 353 15.77 7.17 -23.20
CA ILE A 353 16.73 6.58 -24.16
C ILE A 353 18.06 6.26 -23.51
N ASP A 354 18.38 6.88 -22.37
CA ASP A 354 19.68 6.72 -21.71
C ASP A 354 19.51 6.23 -20.24
N VAL A 355 18.92 5.04 -20.08
CA VAL A 355 19.07 4.33 -18.78
C VAL A 355 20.48 3.76 -18.76
N PRO A 356 21.34 4.18 -17.81
CA PRO A 356 22.72 3.73 -17.75
C PRO A 356 22.85 2.23 -17.51
#